data_85fb891bdc2f6d060c0898260bbf674b
#
_entry.id   85fb891bdc2f6d060c0898260bbf674b
#
_cell.length_a   1.000
_cell.length_b   1.000
_cell.length_c   1.000
_cell.angle_alpha   90.00
_cell.angle_beta   90.00
_cell.angle_gamma   90.00
#
_symmetry.space_group_name_H-M   'P 1'
#
loop_
_entity.id
_entity.type
_entity.pdbx_description
1 polymer ?
#
loop_
_entity_poly.entity_id
_entity_poly.type
_entity_poly.pdbx_seq_one_letter_code
_entity_poly.pdbx_strand_id
1 'polypeptide(L)'
;MVDYGNAKSQPVDRVTVGPFDSAEVIQLRPSIDFGALQLPVREDVTLKLEVDEASSRIVALTIDHQGSSLQLQAFSAPGSAGIWHEIRKTLDESILAQGGKTETVVGPLGPELNARIPTKNGDFRLAKFIGVDGPKWFLRGVISGLALGDTLAMTYMIDI
;
A
#
# COMPACT_ATOMS: atom_id res chain seq x y z
N MET A 1 4.67 21.65 5.30
CA MET A 1 4.90 20.34 4.62
C MET A 1 6.26 20.38 3.93
N VAL A 2 7.05 19.33 4.09
CA VAL A 2 8.32 19.19 3.37
C VAL A 2 8.03 18.89 1.91
N ASP A 3 8.68 19.63 1.01
CA ASP A 3 8.57 19.36 -0.43
C ASP A 3 9.63 18.33 -0.81
N TYR A 4 9.19 17.14 -1.19
CA TYR A 4 10.09 16.09 -1.65
C TYR A 4 10.31 16.11 -3.16
N GLY A 5 9.62 17.02 -3.88
CA GLY A 5 9.69 17.09 -5.34
C GLY A 5 9.31 15.77 -6.00
N ASN A 6 10.14 15.32 -6.94
CA ASN A 6 9.94 14.07 -7.67
C ASN A 6 10.76 12.90 -7.12
N ALA A 7 11.25 13.01 -5.89
CA ALA A 7 12.05 11.93 -5.28
C ALA A 7 11.23 10.64 -5.11
N LYS A 8 11.85 9.51 -5.35
CA LYS A 8 11.24 8.21 -5.10
C LYS A 8 11.18 7.94 -3.60
N SER A 9 10.01 7.48 -3.13
CA SER A 9 9.82 7.00 -1.77
C SER A 9 9.88 5.48 -1.76
N GLN A 10 10.93 4.94 -1.18
CA GLN A 10 11.13 3.50 -1.03
C GLN A 10 12.04 3.23 0.16
N PRO A 11 11.95 2.03 0.79
CA PRO A 11 12.90 1.65 1.82
C PRO A 11 14.33 1.66 1.29
N VAL A 12 15.28 2.08 2.11
CA VAL A 12 16.70 2.10 1.74
C VAL A 12 17.18 0.71 1.35
N ASP A 13 16.64 -0.31 2.00
CA ASP A 13 16.96 -1.73 1.82
C ASP A 13 15.93 -2.47 0.96
N ARG A 14 15.13 -1.76 0.14
CA ARG A 14 14.08 -2.36 -0.68
C ARG A 14 14.57 -3.56 -1.51
N VAL A 15 15.75 -3.47 -2.08
CA VAL A 15 16.34 -4.54 -2.91
C VAL A 15 16.59 -5.81 -2.10
N THR A 16 16.74 -5.69 -0.79
CA THR A 16 17.01 -6.82 0.13
C THR A 16 15.76 -7.35 0.80
N VAL A 17 14.86 -6.46 1.21
CA VAL A 17 13.68 -6.83 2.03
C VAL A 17 12.34 -6.65 1.31
N GLY A 18 12.35 -6.00 0.13
CA GLY A 18 11.13 -5.78 -0.66
C GLY A 18 10.38 -4.48 -0.34
N PRO A 19 9.29 -4.21 -1.02
CA PRO A 19 8.78 -4.98 -2.16
C PRO A 19 9.74 -5.01 -3.34
N PHE A 20 9.83 -6.17 -3.99
CA PHE A 20 10.81 -6.41 -5.04
C PHE A 20 10.25 -6.10 -6.43
N ASP A 21 11.12 -5.63 -7.32
CA ASP A 21 10.86 -5.71 -8.76
C ASP A 21 11.06 -7.16 -9.24
N SER A 22 10.29 -7.60 -10.22
CA SER A 22 10.38 -8.98 -10.73
C SER A 22 11.77 -9.33 -11.26
N ALA A 23 12.52 -8.35 -11.74
CA ALA A 23 13.89 -8.53 -12.20
C ALA A 23 14.92 -8.68 -11.08
N GLU A 24 14.55 -8.35 -9.85
CA GLU A 24 15.42 -8.38 -8.68
C GLU A 24 15.34 -9.68 -7.87
N VAL A 25 14.38 -10.54 -8.20
CA VAL A 25 14.09 -11.75 -7.42
C VAL A 25 14.56 -13.00 -8.15
N ILE A 26 15.41 -13.78 -7.48
CA ILE A 26 15.59 -15.18 -7.81
C ILE A 26 14.53 -15.92 -6.99
N GLN A 27 13.51 -16.45 -7.65
CA GLN A 27 12.38 -17.07 -6.95
C GLN A 27 12.80 -18.31 -6.19
N LEU A 28 12.83 -18.17 -4.87
CA LEU A 28 13.07 -19.29 -3.96
C LEU A 28 11.80 -19.72 -3.21
N ARG A 29 10.68 -18.99 -3.37
CA ARG A 29 9.44 -19.27 -2.65
C ARG A 29 8.29 -19.43 -3.62
N PRO A 30 7.35 -20.38 -3.35
CA PRO A 30 6.10 -20.43 -4.09
C PRO A 30 5.37 -19.10 -3.96
N SER A 31 4.89 -18.60 -5.08
CA SER A 31 4.11 -17.37 -5.13
C SER A 31 2.94 -17.52 -6.07
N ILE A 32 1.90 -16.69 -5.86
CA ILE A 32 0.75 -16.61 -6.75
C ILE A 32 0.93 -15.38 -7.63
N ASP A 33 0.80 -15.56 -8.94
CA ASP A 33 0.92 -14.49 -9.93
C ASP A 33 -0.47 -13.91 -10.20
N PHE A 34 -0.65 -12.62 -9.89
CA PHE A 34 -1.87 -11.87 -10.13
C PHE A 34 -1.71 -10.87 -11.29
N GLY A 35 -0.73 -11.09 -12.17
CA GLY A 35 -0.41 -10.19 -13.28
C GLY A 35 0.61 -9.13 -12.86
N ALA A 36 0.14 -7.95 -12.45
CA ALA A 36 1.00 -6.85 -11.99
C ALA A 36 1.68 -7.13 -10.66
N LEU A 37 1.18 -8.08 -9.87
CA LEU A 37 1.68 -8.44 -8.54
C LEU A 37 1.91 -9.94 -8.45
N GLN A 38 2.97 -10.31 -7.78
CA GLN A 38 3.21 -11.67 -7.31
C GLN A 38 3.30 -11.68 -5.79
N LEU A 39 2.56 -12.58 -5.16
CA LEU A 39 2.46 -12.66 -3.71
C LEU A 39 2.96 -14.01 -3.23
N PRO A 40 3.86 -14.05 -2.23
CA PRO A 40 4.24 -15.31 -1.59
C PRO A 40 3.01 -16.03 -1.02
N VAL A 41 2.99 -17.35 -1.16
CA VAL A 41 1.87 -18.16 -0.65
C VAL A 41 1.85 -18.14 0.86
N ARG A 42 0.70 -17.81 1.44
CA ARG A 42 0.43 -17.87 2.89
C ARG A 42 -0.91 -18.56 3.11
N GLU A 43 -0.94 -19.51 4.03
CA GLU A 43 -2.15 -20.29 4.30
C GLU A 43 -3.12 -19.62 5.28
N ASP A 44 -2.62 -18.67 6.06
CA ASP A 44 -3.34 -18.01 7.14
C ASP A 44 -4.04 -16.71 6.74
N VAL A 45 -4.10 -16.41 5.44
CA VAL A 45 -4.74 -15.22 4.91
C VAL A 45 -5.86 -15.57 3.94
N THR A 46 -6.87 -14.69 3.86
CA THR A 46 -7.93 -14.75 2.86
C THR A 46 -7.67 -13.71 1.80
N LEU A 47 -7.72 -14.12 0.53
CA LEU A 47 -7.48 -13.24 -0.61
C LEU A 47 -8.79 -12.89 -1.30
N LYS A 48 -8.98 -11.62 -1.63
CA LYS A 48 -10.09 -11.13 -2.44
C LYS A 48 -9.54 -10.34 -3.61
N LEU A 49 -10.04 -10.64 -4.79
CA LEU A 49 -9.62 -9.97 -6.02
C LEU A 49 -10.70 -9.00 -6.48
N GLU A 50 -10.30 -7.80 -6.83
CA GLU A 50 -11.14 -6.84 -7.54
C GLU A 50 -10.73 -6.82 -9.01
N VAL A 51 -11.67 -7.13 -9.89
CA VAL A 51 -11.42 -7.29 -11.33
C VAL A 51 -12.17 -6.21 -12.09
N ASP A 52 -11.49 -5.56 -13.03
CA ASP A 52 -12.13 -4.68 -13.98
C ASP A 52 -12.85 -5.55 -15.04
N GLU A 53 -14.18 -5.47 -15.09
CA GLU A 53 -15.00 -6.29 -15.98
C GLU A 53 -14.72 -6.01 -17.47
N ALA A 54 -14.38 -4.77 -17.81
CA ALA A 54 -14.14 -4.38 -19.19
C ALA A 54 -12.84 -4.97 -19.75
N SER A 55 -11.79 -5.05 -18.95
CA SER A 55 -10.46 -5.52 -19.36
C SER A 55 -10.11 -6.92 -18.85
N SER A 56 -10.90 -7.48 -17.96
CA SER A 56 -10.64 -8.73 -17.21
C SER A 56 -9.31 -8.70 -16.44
N ARG A 57 -8.84 -7.51 -16.08
CA ARG A 57 -7.60 -7.34 -15.30
C ARG A 57 -7.90 -7.20 -13.82
N ILE A 58 -7.01 -7.74 -13.01
CA ILE A 58 -7.04 -7.55 -11.56
C ILE A 58 -6.57 -6.14 -11.26
N VAL A 59 -7.43 -5.32 -10.65
CA VAL A 59 -7.13 -3.91 -10.32
C VAL A 59 -6.76 -3.71 -8.86
N ALA A 60 -7.16 -4.64 -7.99
CA ALA A 60 -6.78 -4.60 -6.58
C ALA A 60 -6.78 -6.01 -5.99
N LEU A 61 -5.95 -6.20 -4.98
CA LEU A 61 -5.87 -7.43 -4.19
C LEU A 61 -6.06 -7.06 -2.73
N THR A 62 -7.03 -7.66 -2.07
CA THR A 62 -7.25 -7.49 -0.63
C THR A 62 -6.83 -8.75 0.10
N ILE A 63 -6.01 -8.58 1.13
CA ILE A 63 -5.51 -9.64 1.99
C ILE A 63 -6.11 -9.44 3.38
N ASP A 64 -6.94 -10.37 3.82
CA ASP A 64 -7.54 -10.35 5.15
C ASP A 64 -6.82 -11.33 6.07
N HIS A 65 -6.50 -10.88 7.28
CA HIS A 65 -5.85 -11.69 8.29
C HIS A 65 -6.30 -11.22 9.68
N GLN A 66 -7.01 -12.08 10.40
CA GLN A 66 -7.41 -11.88 11.82
C GLN A 66 -8.00 -10.49 12.10
N GLY A 67 -8.96 -10.06 11.30
CA GLY A 67 -9.65 -8.78 11.49
C GLY A 67 -8.91 -7.56 10.93
N SER A 68 -7.79 -7.79 10.25
CA SER A 68 -7.03 -6.73 9.55
C SER A 68 -7.13 -6.94 8.05
N SER A 69 -7.10 -5.85 7.29
CA SER A 69 -7.12 -5.88 5.83
C SER A 69 -5.99 -5.06 5.24
N LEU A 70 -5.37 -5.60 4.20
CA LEU A 70 -4.39 -4.89 3.36
C LEU A 70 -4.86 -4.94 1.92
N GLN A 71 -5.17 -3.80 1.34
CA GLN A 71 -5.47 -3.67 -0.08
C GLN A 71 -4.22 -3.24 -0.83
N LEU A 72 -3.84 -3.98 -1.86
CA LEU A 72 -2.69 -3.69 -2.71
C LEU A 72 -3.13 -3.34 -4.12
N GLN A 73 -2.53 -2.29 -4.67
CA GLN A 73 -2.68 -1.88 -6.06
C GLN A 73 -1.31 -1.53 -6.63
N ALA A 74 -1.00 -2.05 -7.80
CA ALA A 74 0.22 -1.72 -8.53
C ALA A 74 -0.11 -0.89 -9.76
N PHE A 75 0.69 0.12 -10.02
CA PHE A 75 0.54 1.04 -11.14
C PHE A 75 1.85 1.14 -11.91
N SER A 76 1.77 1.35 -13.22
CA SER A 76 2.93 1.76 -14.01
C SER A 76 3.36 3.16 -13.61
N ALA A 77 4.66 3.39 -13.52
CA ALA A 77 5.21 4.67 -13.11
C ALA A 77 6.45 5.02 -13.95
N PRO A 78 6.79 6.32 -14.05
CA PRO A 78 8.03 6.74 -14.72
C PRO A 78 9.25 6.14 -14.02
N GLY A 79 10.24 5.70 -14.80
CA GLY A 79 11.48 5.16 -14.24
C GLY A 79 12.37 6.18 -13.54
N SER A 80 12.19 7.49 -13.84
CA SER A 80 13.06 8.56 -13.39
C SER A 80 12.52 9.39 -12.22
N ALA A 81 11.22 9.22 -11.85
CA ALA A 81 10.59 10.04 -10.82
C ALA A 81 9.69 9.19 -9.92
N GLY A 82 9.57 9.61 -8.66
CA GLY A 82 8.61 9.03 -7.72
C GLY A 82 7.27 9.74 -7.80
N ILE A 83 6.20 9.03 -7.40
CA ILE A 83 4.84 9.57 -7.40
C ILE A 83 4.17 9.50 -6.03
N TRP A 84 4.74 8.78 -5.07
CA TRP A 84 4.10 8.62 -3.75
C TRP A 84 3.94 9.93 -2.99
N HIS A 85 4.94 10.80 -3.01
CA HIS A 85 4.86 12.07 -2.30
C HIS A 85 3.72 12.95 -2.80
N GLU A 86 3.50 12.99 -4.12
CA GLU A 86 2.40 13.74 -4.72
C GLU A 86 1.05 13.10 -4.44
N ILE A 87 0.95 11.78 -4.55
CA ILE A 87 -0.28 11.04 -4.22
C ILE A 87 -0.65 11.25 -2.76
N ARG A 88 0.31 11.18 -1.84
CA ARG A 88 0.08 11.41 -0.42
C ARG A 88 -0.45 12.81 -0.15
N LYS A 89 0.12 13.81 -0.81
CA LYS A 89 -0.35 15.20 -0.71
C LYS A 89 -1.79 15.34 -1.20
N THR A 90 -2.13 14.75 -2.34
CA THR A 90 -3.49 14.77 -2.90
C THR A 90 -4.48 14.08 -1.97
N LEU A 91 -4.11 12.93 -1.40
CA LEU A 91 -4.93 12.22 -0.41
C LEU A 91 -5.17 13.07 0.84
N ASP A 92 -4.13 13.70 1.36
CA ASP A 92 -4.21 14.59 2.52
C ASP A 92 -5.21 15.72 2.28
N GLU A 93 -5.07 16.42 1.18
CA GLU A 93 -5.96 17.52 0.80
C GLU A 93 -7.41 17.05 0.62
N SER A 94 -7.62 15.91 -0.03
CA SER A 94 -8.94 15.32 -0.25
C SER A 94 -9.62 14.93 1.05
N ILE A 95 -8.91 14.29 1.97
CA ILE A 95 -9.45 13.84 3.26
C ILE A 95 -9.80 15.04 4.13
N LEU A 96 -8.94 16.04 4.18
CA LEU A 96 -9.20 17.28 4.94
C LEU A 96 -10.41 18.03 4.38
N ALA A 97 -10.56 18.07 3.04
CA ALA A 97 -11.73 18.69 2.40
C ALA A 97 -13.05 18.00 2.73
N GLN A 98 -13.02 16.70 3.06
CA GLN A 98 -14.18 15.93 3.47
C GLN A 98 -14.48 16.04 4.98
N GLY A 99 -13.69 16.81 5.73
CA GLY A 99 -13.81 16.93 7.18
C GLY A 99 -13.07 15.86 7.97
N GLY A 100 -12.20 15.09 7.31
CA GLY A 100 -11.35 14.12 7.96
C GLY A 100 -10.09 14.72 8.57
N LYS A 101 -9.26 13.86 9.13
CA LYS A 101 -7.96 14.22 9.70
C LYS A 101 -6.90 13.28 9.18
N THR A 102 -5.70 13.80 9.04
CA THR A 102 -4.54 13.05 8.56
C THR A 102 -3.31 13.34 9.40
N GLU A 103 -2.39 12.40 9.41
CA GLU A 103 -1.08 12.54 10.01
C GLU A 103 -0.05 11.79 9.18
N THR A 104 1.03 12.46 8.81
CA THR A 104 2.16 11.81 8.14
C THR A 104 3.13 11.31 9.19
N VAL A 105 3.44 10.00 9.14
CA VAL A 105 4.41 9.37 10.03
C VAL A 105 5.45 8.64 9.19
N VAL A 106 6.64 8.44 9.73
CA VAL A 106 7.69 7.65 9.08
C VAL A 106 7.60 6.23 9.61
N GLY A 107 7.34 5.27 8.71
CA GLY A 107 7.28 3.86 9.01
C GLY A 107 8.38 3.06 8.32
N PRO A 108 8.32 1.71 8.38
CA PRO A 108 9.35 0.84 7.79
C PRO A 108 9.53 1.01 6.28
N LEU A 109 8.48 1.43 5.58
CA LEU A 109 8.50 1.61 4.13
C LEU A 109 8.68 3.07 3.72
N GLY A 110 8.94 3.98 4.65
CA GLY A 110 9.08 5.40 4.43
C GLY A 110 7.86 6.18 4.95
N PRO A 111 7.61 7.41 4.43
CA PRO A 111 6.47 8.20 4.88
C PRO A 111 5.15 7.51 4.61
N GLU A 112 4.29 7.47 5.63
CA GLU A 112 2.96 6.86 5.60
C GLU A 112 1.92 7.92 5.97
N LEU A 113 0.69 7.76 5.48
CA LEU A 113 -0.41 8.65 5.82
C LEU A 113 -1.43 7.91 6.68
N ASN A 114 -1.55 8.30 7.94
CA ASN A 114 -2.64 7.85 8.79
C ASN A 114 -3.85 8.76 8.56
N ALA A 115 -5.01 8.17 8.32
CA ALA A 115 -6.21 8.92 7.97
C ALA A 115 -7.39 8.54 8.85
N ARG A 116 -8.20 9.55 9.14
CA ARG A 116 -9.49 9.43 9.79
C ARG A 116 -10.53 9.97 8.83
N ILE A 117 -11.24 9.07 8.16
CA ILE A 117 -12.11 9.39 7.05
C ILE A 117 -13.56 9.40 7.51
N PRO A 118 -14.34 10.51 7.33
CA PRO A 118 -15.74 10.55 7.67
C PRO A 118 -16.54 9.54 6.85
N THR A 119 -17.50 8.89 7.49
CA THR A 119 -18.46 8.02 6.83
C THR A 119 -19.81 8.70 6.72
N LYS A 120 -20.73 8.12 5.92
CA LYS A 120 -22.07 8.65 5.73
C LYS A 120 -22.91 8.69 7.01
N ASN A 121 -22.55 7.87 8.02
CA ASN A 121 -23.30 7.75 9.27
C ASN A 121 -22.79 8.68 10.38
N GLY A 122 -21.89 9.61 10.06
CA GLY A 122 -21.29 10.51 11.05
C GLY A 122 -20.12 9.91 11.83
N ASP A 123 -19.80 8.66 11.59
CA ASP A 123 -18.64 8.00 12.17
C ASP A 123 -17.38 8.25 11.34
N PHE A 124 -16.25 7.75 11.84
CA PHE A 124 -14.97 7.80 11.13
C PHE A 124 -14.44 6.41 10.86
N ARG A 125 -13.81 6.25 9.71
CA ARG A 125 -13.06 5.04 9.37
C ARG A 125 -11.57 5.37 9.42
N LEU A 126 -10.81 4.53 10.10
CA LEU A 126 -9.35 4.66 10.17
C LEU A 126 -8.71 3.85 9.06
N ALA A 127 -7.69 4.43 8.41
CA ALA A 127 -6.90 3.77 7.39
C ALA A 127 -5.46 4.27 7.44
N LYS A 128 -4.53 3.40 7.10
CA LYS A 128 -3.13 3.76 6.88
C LYS A 128 -2.82 3.55 5.40
N PHE A 129 -2.38 4.62 4.75
CA PHE A 129 -1.93 4.57 3.36
C PHE A 129 -0.42 4.46 3.31
N ILE A 130 0.06 3.46 2.60
CA ILE A 130 1.48 3.25 2.36
C ILE A 130 1.75 3.23 0.86
N GLY A 131 2.95 3.62 0.46
CA GLY A 131 3.32 3.63 -0.93
C GLY A 131 4.82 3.42 -1.10
N VAL A 132 5.19 2.72 -2.17
CA VAL A 132 6.58 2.46 -2.52
C VAL A 132 6.77 2.70 -4.00
N ASP A 133 7.74 3.56 -4.33
CA ASP A 133 8.16 3.79 -5.70
C ASP A 133 9.23 2.77 -6.09
N GLY A 134 8.95 1.94 -7.08
CA GLY A 134 9.90 0.99 -7.66
C GLY A 134 10.54 1.52 -8.93
N PRO A 135 11.32 0.68 -9.64
CA PRO A 135 12.03 1.09 -10.85
C PRO A 135 11.12 1.65 -11.95
N LYS A 136 9.99 0.99 -12.24
CA LYS A 136 9.00 1.43 -13.22
C LYS A 136 7.58 1.17 -12.78
N TRP A 137 7.37 1.08 -11.46
CA TRP A 137 6.06 0.82 -10.89
C TRP A 137 5.89 1.61 -9.59
N PHE A 138 4.65 1.74 -9.18
CA PHE A 138 4.27 2.26 -7.88
C PHE A 138 3.33 1.27 -7.20
N LEU A 139 3.62 0.92 -5.97
CA LEU A 139 2.80 0.02 -5.16
C LEU A 139 2.11 0.81 -4.06
N ARG A 140 0.79 0.77 -4.03
CA ARG A 140 -0.02 1.39 -2.97
C ARG A 140 -0.63 0.31 -2.09
N GLY A 141 -0.52 0.51 -0.79
CA GLY A 141 -1.19 -0.32 0.19
C GLY A 141 -2.12 0.52 1.08
N VAL A 142 -3.26 -0.06 1.45
CA VAL A 142 -4.17 0.53 2.42
C VAL A 142 -4.44 -0.49 3.50
N ILE A 143 -4.05 -0.18 4.74
CA ILE A 143 -4.24 -1.06 5.89
C ILE A 143 -5.41 -0.54 6.72
N SER A 144 -6.31 -1.43 7.08
CA SER A 144 -7.47 -1.13 7.92
C SER A 144 -7.73 -2.26 8.92
N GLY A 145 -8.64 -2.03 9.86
CA GLY A 145 -9.03 -3.01 10.86
C GLY A 145 -8.14 -3.02 12.09
N LEU A 146 -8.01 -4.18 12.73
CA LEU A 146 -7.34 -4.31 14.03
C LEU A 146 -5.85 -3.98 14.01
N ALA A 147 -5.19 -4.11 12.84
CA ALA A 147 -3.77 -3.79 12.70
C ALA A 147 -3.45 -2.33 13.06
N LEU A 148 -4.39 -1.41 12.90
CA LEU A 148 -4.19 0.00 13.21
C LEU A 148 -3.98 0.28 14.70
N GLY A 149 -4.43 -0.63 15.56
CA GLY A 149 -4.25 -0.53 17.02
C GLY A 149 -3.35 -1.62 17.61
N ASP A 150 -2.75 -2.46 16.78
CA ASP A 150 -1.97 -3.61 17.22
C ASP A 150 -0.63 -3.66 16.47
N THR A 151 0.47 -3.47 17.18
CA THR A 151 1.81 -3.42 16.60
C THR A 151 2.21 -4.74 15.94
N LEU A 152 1.87 -5.89 16.53
CA LEU A 152 2.19 -7.20 15.96
C LEU A 152 1.39 -7.46 14.68
N ALA A 153 0.09 -7.13 14.69
CA ALA A 153 -0.75 -7.26 13.51
C ALA A 153 -0.29 -6.32 12.39
N MET A 154 0.12 -5.10 12.71
CA MET A 154 0.66 -4.15 11.74
C MET A 154 1.96 -4.68 11.12
N THR A 155 2.87 -5.18 11.92
CA THR A 155 4.13 -5.77 11.43
C THR A 155 3.84 -6.93 10.47
N TYR A 156 2.91 -7.81 10.83
CA TYR A 156 2.50 -8.90 9.95
C TYR A 156 2.00 -8.42 8.60
N MET A 157 1.13 -7.40 8.58
CA MET A 157 0.57 -6.86 7.35
C MET A 157 1.63 -6.18 6.49
N ILE A 158 2.59 -5.51 7.08
CA ILE A 158 3.69 -4.85 6.36
C ILE A 158 4.65 -5.89 5.77
N ASP A 159 4.87 -7.00 6.44
CA ASP A 159 5.78 -8.06 5.99
C ASP A 159 5.20 -8.94 4.87
N ILE A 160 3.93 -8.83 4.56
CA ILE A 160 3.33 -9.53 3.42
C ILE A 160 3.86 -8.98 2.11
#